data_dc9d8831e72cfd48249010c6e442805b
#
_entry.id   dc9d8831e72cfd48249010c6e442805b
#
_cell.length_a   1.000
_cell.length_b   1.000
_cell.length_c   1.000
_cell.angle_alpha   90.00
_cell.angle_beta   90.00
_cell.angle_gamma   90.00
#
_symmetry.space_group_name_H-M   'P 1'
#
loop_
_entity.id
_entity.type
_entity.pdbx_description
1 polymer ?
#
loop_
_entity_poly.entity_id
_entity_poly.type
_entity_poly.pdbx_seq_one_letter_code
_entity_poly.pdbx_strand_id
1 'polypeptide(L)'
;EIRTLTVTQRDNQTNELSASFTETLPELSNRFAISSLAEEIDLIQELNRLTGRSVGIYPELKNPAWHRDHGIDLAKGLLDILSAAGYNDRTDAIFVQCFDPSEIRRLREELGTRVRLVQLVYDDESYSNLLDLDGLRELAEFAQGLGPGFEQLVDTGVDGAVKLSPLFQLARDNGLELHPYTFRRRNL
;
A
#
# COMPACT_ATOMS: atom_id res chain seq x y z
N GLU A 1 -10.60 -8.85 21.06
CA GLU A 1 -9.26 -9.35 21.44
C GLU A 1 -8.13 -8.46 20.87
N ILE A 2 -8.15 -8.08 19.58
CA ILE A 2 -7.09 -7.23 18.99
C ILE A 2 -6.91 -5.91 19.74
N ARG A 3 -7.97 -5.31 20.23
CA ARG A 3 -7.94 -4.04 21.02
C ARG A 3 -7.21 -4.15 22.36
N THR A 4 -6.94 -5.33 22.85
CA THR A 4 -6.14 -5.54 24.07
C THR A 4 -4.65 -5.67 23.80
N LEU A 5 -4.25 -5.72 22.54
CA LEU A 5 -2.85 -5.76 22.12
C LEU A 5 -2.27 -4.34 22.10
N THR A 6 -1.03 -4.20 22.54
CA THR A 6 -0.28 -2.95 22.47
C THR A 6 0.79 -3.02 21.41
N VAL A 7 1.02 -1.90 20.73
CA VAL A 7 2.06 -1.77 19.71
C VAL A 7 3.39 -1.46 20.39
N THR A 8 4.43 -2.23 20.05
CA THR A 8 5.80 -1.99 20.52
C THR A 8 6.73 -1.83 19.31
N GLN A 9 7.73 -0.98 19.44
CA GLN A 9 8.76 -0.83 18.43
C GLN A 9 9.73 -2.01 18.48
N ARG A 10 10.10 -2.56 17.32
CA ARG A 10 11.16 -3.55 17.19
C ARG A 10 12.42 -2.95 16.59
N ASP A 11 13.57 -3.44 17.01
CA ASP A 11 14.82 -3.19 16.29
C ASP A 11 14.82 -4.00 14.99
N ASN A 12 14.96 -3.32 13.86
CA ASN A 12 14.94 -3.96 12.55
C ASN A 12 16.19 -4.80 12.25
N GLN A 13 17.28 -4.64 13.02
CA GLN A 13 18.52 -5.39 12.84
C GLN A 13 18.54 -6.68 13.67
N THR A 14 18.03 -6.64 14.88
CA THR A 14 18.05 -7.77 15.81
C THR A 14 16.72 -8.50 15.92
N ASN A 15 15.65 -7.92 15.38
CA ASN A 15 14.24 -8.36 15.57
C ASN A 15 13.82 -8.40 17.06
N GLU A 16 14.59 -7.77 17.93
CA GLU A 16 14.29 -7.64 19.35
C GLU A 16 13.44 -6.39 19.61
N LEU A 17 12.76 -6.35 20.74
CA LEU A 17 12.03 -5.18 21.18
C LEU A 17 13.01 -4.02 21.41
N SER A 18 12.83 -2.91 20.70
CA SER A 18 13.71 -1.76 20.85
C SER A 18 13.45 -1.05 22.17
N ALA A 19 14.49 -0.96 22.99
CA ALA A 19 14.47 -0.16 24.21
C ALA A 19 14.38 1.35 23.91
N SER A 20 14.79 1.76 22.70
CA SER A 20 14.87 3.19 22.34
C SER A 20 13.53 3.93 22.35
N PHE A 21 12.43 3.24 22.07
CA PHE A 21 11.09 3.86 22.10
C PHE A 21 10.66 4.12 23.56
N THR A 22 10.93 3.16 24.45
CA THR A 22 10.63 3.30 25.89
C THR A 22 11.54 4.32 26.57
N GLU A 23 12.77 4.51 26.08
CA GLU A 23 13.70 5.52 26.57
C GLU A 23 13.31 6.93 26.10
N THR A 24 12.82 7.05 24.85
CA THR A 24 12.46 8.35 24.26
C THR A 24 11.10 8.86 24.72
N LEU A 25 10.13 7.96 24.92
CA LEU A 25 8.77 8.29 25.30
C LEU A 25 8.21 7.25 26.30
N PRO A 26 8.81 7.11 27.51
CA PRO A 26 8.44 6.07 28.46
C PRO A 26 6.97 6.14 28.93
N GLU A 27 6.41 7.33 28.98
CA GLU A 27 4.99 7.60 29.36
C GLU A 27 4.00 7.13 28.29
N LEU A 28 4.44 6.95 27.04
CA LEU A 28 3.63 6.47 25.93
C LEU A 28 3.82 4.97 25.68
N SER A 29 4.78 4.33 26.36
CA SER A 29 4.94 2.88 26.27
C SER A 29 3.65 2.19 26.74
N ASN A 30 3.15 1.24 25.97
CA ASN A 30 1.89 0.51 26.20
C ASN A 30 0.58 1.33 26.08
N ARG A 31 0.63 2.57 25.56
CA ARG A 31 -0.59 3.38 25.31
C ARG A 31 -1.15 3.21 23.91
N PHE A 32 -0.37 2.70 22.96
CA PHE A 32 -0.80 2.52 21.58
C PHE A 32 -1.40 1.13 21.40
N ALA A 33 -2.70 1.08 21.15
CA ALA A 33 -3.40 -0.12 20.72
C ALA A 33 -3.41 -0.21 19.18
N ILE A 34 -3.79 -1.38 18.66
CA ILE A 34 -4.05 -1.53 17.23
C ILE A 34 -5.41 -0.89 16.93
N SER A 35 -5.39 0.17 16.13
CA SER A 35 -6.60 0.84 15.66
C SER A 35 -7.29 0.05 14.55
N SER A 36 -8.58 0.19 14.44
CA SER A 36 -9.30 -0.21 13.23
C SER A 36 -9.07 0.81 12.11
N LEU A 37 -9.29 0.40 10.86
CA LEU A 37 -9.18 1.31 9.72
C LEU A 37 -10.11 2.53 9.86
N ALA A 38 -11.32 2.36 10.36
CA ALA A 38 -12.25 3.47 10.58
C ALA A 38 -11.69 4.48 11.59
N GLU A 39 -11.15 4.02 12.72
CA GLU A 39 -10.53 4.89 13.72
C GLU A 39 -9.31 5.66 13.16
N GLU A 40 -8.50 5.01 12.31
CA GLU A 40 -7.38 5.67 11.64
C GLU A 40 -7.84 6.73 10.63
N ILE A 41 -8.88 6.45 9.87
CA ILE A 41 -9.46 7.42 8.94
C ILE A 41 -10.01 8.63 9.69
N ASP A 42 -10.78 8.41 10.76
CA ASP A 42 -11.32 9.48 11.59
C ASP A 42 -10.20 10.37 12.15
N LEU A 43 -9.12 9.76 12.64
CA LEU A 43 -7.94 10.49 13.14
C LEU A 43 -7.30 11.35 12.05
N ILE A 44 -7.06 10.79 10.83
CA ILE A 44 -6.42 11.50 9.72
C ILE A 44 -7.31 12.65 9.26
N GLN A 45 -8.62 12.43 9.14
CA GLN A 45 -9.56 13.49 8.74
C GLN A 45 -9.62 14.61 9.77
N GLU A 46 -9.61 14.28 11.05
CA GLU A 46 -9.59 15.29 12.12
C GLU A 46 -8.26 16.08 12.13
N LEU A 47 -7.12 15.41 11.97
CA LEU A 47 -5.82 16.07 11.83
C LEU A 47 -5.76 16.98 10.61
N ASN A 48 -6.33 16.56 9.48
CA ASN A 48 -6.44 17.39 8.28
C ASN A 48 -7.25 18.65 8.58
N ARG A 49 -8.40 18.51 9.24
CA ARG A 49 -9.25 19.63 9.64
C ARG A 49 -8.53 20.61 10.58
N LEU A 50 -7.81 20.10 11.57
CA LEU A 50 -7.11 20.91 12.57
C LEU A 50 -5.88 21.63 11.99
N THR A 51 -5.18 21.02 11.05
CA THR A 51 -3.92 21.54 10.52
C THR A 51 -4.07 22.25 9.17
N GLY A 52 -5.26 22.22 8.56
CA GLY A 52 -5.49 22.74 7.22
C GLY A 52 -4.75 21.95 6.12
N ARG A 53 -4.34 20.71 6.39
CA ARG A 53 -3.68 19.81 5.43
C ARG A 53 -4.70 18.91 4.73
N SER A 54 -4.24 18.26 3.65
CA SER A 54 -5.00 17.27 2.89
C SER A 54 -4.14 16.02 2.73
N VAL A 55 -3.87 15.33 3.84
CA VAL A 55 -3.15 14.06 3.84
C VAL A 55 -4.11 12.95 3.44
N GLY A 56 -3.72 12.13 2.46
CA GLY A 56 -4.49 10.98 2.01
C GLY A 56 -4.20 9.71 2.81
N ILE A 57 -4.90 8.63 2.44
CA ILE A 57 -4.71 7.31 3.02
C ILE A 57 -4.29 6.31 1.95
N TYR A 58 -3.62 5.22 2.38
CA TYR A 58 -3.08 4.22 1.45
C TYR A 58 -3.21 2.80 2.02
N PRO A 59 -4.46 2.30 2.21
CA PRO A 59 -4.70 0.96 2.75
C PRO A 59 -4.25 -0.14 1.80
N GLU A 60 -3.78 -1.25 2.36
CA GLU A 60 -3.39 -2.47 1.64
C GLU A 60 -4.27 -3.64 2.05
N LEU A 61 -4.78 -4.38 1.05
CA LEU A 61 -5.43 -5.67 1.25
C LEU A 61 -4.39 -6.78 1.28
N LYS A 62 -4.17 -7.37 2.45
CA LYS A 62 -3.23 -8.48 2.62
C LYS A 62 -3.93 -9.83 2.56
N ASN A 63 -3.42 -10.72 1.68
CA ASN A 63 -3.93 -12.09 1.50
C ASN A 63 -5.46 -12.18 1.33
N PRO A 64 -6.08 -11.38 0.43
CA PRO A 64 -7.55 -11.31 0.33
C PRO A 64 -8.18 -12.66 -0.04
N ALA A 65 -7.53 -13.46 -0.89
CA ALA A 65 -8.00 -14.79 -1.26
C ALA A 65 -8.10 -15.70 -0.04
N TRP A 66 -7.07 -15.75 0.80
CA TRP A 66 -7.08 -16.54 2.03
C TRP A 66 -8.25 -16.15 2.96
N HIS A 67 -8.49 -14.86 3.12
CA HIS A 67 -9.61 -14.37 3.94
C HIS A 67 -10.96 -14.77 3.38
N ARG A 68 -11.16 -14.70 2.04
CA ARG A 68 -12.40 -15.16 1.40
C ARG A 68 -12.65 -16.65 1.62
N ASP A 69 -11.61 -17.48 1.51
CA ASP A 69 -11.70 -18.92 1.78
C ASP A 69 -12.13 -19.22 3.23
N HIS A 70 -11.93 -18.26 4.14
CA HIS A 70 -12.37 -18.31 5.53
C HIS A 70 -13.65 -17.50 5.80
N GLY A 71 -14.38 -17.14 4.75
CA GLY A 71 -15.69 -16.45 4.86
C GLY A 71 -15.60 -14.95 5.16
N ILE A 72 -14.42 -14.33 5.00
CA ILE A 72 -14.20 -12.90 5.26
C ILE A 72 -13.85 -12.18 3.95
N ASP A 73 -14.74 -11.33 3.46
CA ASP A 73 -14.48 -10.49 2.28
C ASP A 73 -13.86 -9.15 2.71
N LEU A 74 -12.52 -9.12 2.73
CA LEU A 74 -11.77 -7.90 3.10
C LEU A 74 -12.04 -6.73 2.15
N ALA A 75 -12.15 -6.97 0.84
CA ALA A 75 -12.37 -5.92 -0.12
C ALA A 75 -13.72 -5.25 0.07
N LYS A 76 -14.78 -6.05 0.25
CA LYS A 76 -16.11 -5.51 0.53
C LYS A 76 -16.13 -4.71 1.83
N GLY A 77 -15.56 -5.28 2.92
CA GLY A 77 -15.46 -4.57 4.19
C GLY A 77 -14.65 -3.28 4.10
N LEU A 78 -13.56 -3.27 3.32
CA LEU A 78 -12.79 -2.06 3.04
C LEU A 78 -13.66 -1.01 2.33
N LEU A 79 -14.33 -1.37 1.23
CA LEU A 79 -15.14 -0.42 0.47
C LEU A 79 -16.32 0.14 1.27
N ASP A 80 -16.93 -0.66 2.14
CA ASP A 80 -18.00 -0.20 3.04
C ASP A 80 -17.47 0.89 4.00
N ILE A 81 -16.29 0.68 4.61
CA ILE A 81 -15.64 1.66 5.49
C ILE A 81 -15.24 2.93 4.72
N LEU A 82 -14.64 2.78 3.54
CA LEU A 82 -14.22 3.91 2.71
C LEU A 82 -15.42 4.76 2.28
N SER A 83 -16.50 4.12 1.85
CA SER A 83 -17.72 4.80 1.45
C SER A 83 -18.34 5.56 2.61
N ALA A 84 -18.42 4.96 3.80
CA ALA A 84 -18.91 5.62 5.00
C ALA A 84 -18.08 6.85 5.39
N ALA A 85 -16.76 6.82 5.11
CA ALA A 85 -15.85 7.91 5.36
C ALA A 85 -15.77 8.96 4.24
N GLY A 86 -16.53 8.77 3.14
CA GLY A 86 -16.60 9.71 2.02
C GLY A 86 -15.59 9.49 0.90
N TYR A 87 -14.82 8.38 0.93
CA TYR A 87 -13.89 8.02 -0.15
C TYR A 87 -14.58 7.13 -1.17
N ASN A 88 -14.98 7.70 -2.31
CA ASN A 88 -15.78 7.02 -3.34
C ASN A 88 -15.26 7.20 -4.76
N ASP A 89 -14.34 8.13 -5.00
CA ASP A 89 -13.96 8.55 -6.34
C ASP A 89 -12.45 8.66 -6.53
N ARG A 90 -12.02 8.77 -7.80
CA ARG A 90 -10.60 8.96 -8.19
C ARG A 90 -10.01 10.28 -7.69
N THR A 91 -10.84 11.27 -7.41
CA THR A 91 -10.42 12.59 -6.93
C THR A 91 -10.16 12.60 -5.42
N ASP A 92 -10.63 11.57 -4.70
CA ASP A 92 -10.41 11.47 -3.28
C ASP A 92 -8.93 11.19 -2.96
N ALA A 93 -8.48 11.64 -1.79
CA ALA A 93 -7.10 11.49 -1.36
C ALA A 93 -6.80 10.07 -0.86
N ILE A 94 -6.99 9.09 -1.73
CA ILE A 94 -6.80 7.66 -1.42
C ILE A 94 -6.23 6.88 -2.59
N PHE A 95 -5.39 5.90 -2.25
CA PHE A 95 -5.07 4.74 -3.09
C PHE A 95 -5.32 3.46 -2.30
N VAL A 96 -5.89 2.45 -2.93
CA VAL A 96 -5.98 1.09 -2.38
C VAL A 96 -4.97 0.22 -3.11
N GLN A 97 -4.18 -0.53 -2.37
CA GLN A 97 -3.12 -1.37 -2.92
C GLN A 97 -3.29 -2.85 -2.56
N CYS A 98 -2.82 -3.73 -3.43
CA CYS A 98 -2.80 -5.16 -3.20
C CYS A 98 -1.73 -5.84 -4.05
N PHE A 99 -1.14 -6.93 -3.54
CA PHE A 99 -0.25 -7.82 -4.30
C PHE A 99 -1.01 -8.81 -5.18
N ASP A 100 -2.26 -9.13 -4.87
CA ASP A 100 -3.07 -10.07 -5.65
C ASP A 100 -3.70 -9.37 -6.87
N PRO A 101 -3.26 -9.68 -8.13
CA PRO A 101 -3.81 -9.03 -9.32
C PRO A 101 -5.29 -9.34 -9.53
N SER A 102 -5.74 -10.52 -9.12
CA SER A 102 -7.15 -10.90 -9.23
C SER A 102 -8.03 -10.04 -8.33
N GLU A 103 -7.52 -9.65 -7.16
CA GLU A 103 -8.25 -8.77 -6.25
C GLU A 103 -8.31 -7.33 -6.73
N ILE A 104 -7.22 -6.80 -7.30
CA ILE A 104 -7.22 -5.46 -7.91
C ILE A 104 -8.23 -5.39 -9.06
N ARG A 105 -8.27 -6.41 -9.92
CA ARG A 105 -9.27 -6.52 -10.98
C ARG A 105 -10.67 -6.62 -10.41
N ARG A 106 -10.89 -7.49 -9.42
CA ARG A 106 -12.20 -7.68 -8.75
C ARG A 106 -12.73 -6.39 -8.13
N LEU A 107 -11.87 -5.62 -7.46
CA LEU A 107 -12.25 -4.30 -6.92
C LEU A 107 -12.84 -3.40 -7.98
N ARG A 108 -12.25 -3.37 -9.18
CA ARG A 108 -12.72 -2.53 -10.29
C ARG A 108 -13.93 -3.10 -10.99
N GLU A 109 -13.87 -4.35 -11.44
CA GLU A 109 -14.84 -4.93 -12.37
C GLU A 109 -16.09 -5.49 -11.66
N GLU A 110 -15.90 -6.16 -10.51
CA GLU A 110 -17.03 -6.78 -9.79
C GLU A 110 -17.61 -5.85 -8.72
N LEU A 111 -16.74 -5.22 -7.92
CA LEU A 111 -17.19 -4.37 -6.82
C LEU A 111 -17.38 -2.91 -7.25
N GLY A 112 -16.98 -2.55 -8.48
CA GLY A 112 -17.30 -1.27 -9.12
C GLY A 112 -16.67 -0.05 -8.46
N THR A 113 -15.60 -0.22 -7.68
CA THR A 113 -14.97 0.92 -7.01
C THR A 113 -14.39 1.91 -8.00
N ARG A 114 -14.49 3.20 -7.71
CA ARG A 114 -13.89 4.27 -8.50
C ARG A 114 -12.66 4.88 -7.84
N VAL A 115 -12.30 4.48 -6.62
CA VAL A 115 -11.05 4.93 -5.99
C VAL A 115 -9.85 4.45 -6.79
N ARG A 116 -8.71 5.14 -6.62
CA ARG A 116 -7.48 4.75 -7.32
C ARG A 116 -6.92 3.47 -6.75
N LEU A 117 -6.53 2.55 -7.65
CA LEU A 117 -5.97 1.24 -7.33
C LEU A 117 -4.50 1.17 -7.75
N VAL A 118 -3.69 0.50 -6.93
CA VAL A 118 -2.27 0.24 -7.19
C VAL A 118 -2.00 -1.26 -7.08
N GLN A 119 -1.48 -1.84 -8.15
CA GLN A 119 -0.98 -3.20 -8.16
C GLN A 119 0.42 -3.22 -7.57
N LEU A 120 0.59 -3.90 -6.44
CA LEU A 120 1.91 -4.20 -5.88
C LEU A 120 2.48 -5.46 -6.54
N VAL A 121 3.78 -5.47 -6.77
CA VAL A 121 4.48 -6.63 -7.34
C VAL A 121 5.76 -6.92 -6.58
N TYR A 122 6.08 -8.20 -6.41
CA TYR A 122 7.41 -8.64 -5.97
C TYR A 122 8.34 -8.78 -7.17
N ASP A 123 9.63 -8.85 -6.91
CA ASP A 123 10.63 -9.32 -7.87
C ASP A 123 10.59 -10.85 -7.93
N ASP A 124 9.60 -11.38 -8.64
CA ASP A 124 9.24 -12.78 -8.68
C ASP A 124 8.69 -13.13 -10.07
N GLU A 125 9.03 -14.32 -10.57
CA GLU A 125 8.61 -14.79 -11.91
C GLU A 125 7.08 -14.85 -12.06
N SER A 126 6.32 -14.97 -10.98
CA SER A 126 4.85 -15.00 -11.02
C SER A 126 4.24 -13.71 -11.58
N TYR A 127 4.97 -12.59 -11.54
CA TYR A 127 4.53 -11.31 -12.10
C TYR A 127 5.05 -11.04 -13.51
N SER A 128 5.84 -11.94 -14.13
CA SER A 128 6.49 -11.69 -15.42
C SER A 128 5.50 -11.30 -16.54
N ASN A 129 4.37 -12.01 -16.62
CA ASN A 129 3.32 -11.71 -17.62
C ASN A 129 2.59 -10.39 -17.34
N LEU A 130 2.48 -9.98 -16.07
CA LEU A 130 1.87 -8.71 -15.70
C LEU A 130 2.81 -7.54 -15.99
N LEU A 131 4.11 -7.76 -15.92
CA LEU A 131 5.14 -6.73 -16.09
C LEU A 131 5.63 -6.59 -17.55
N ASP A 132 5.13 -7.41 -18.47
CA ASP A 132 5.39 -7.20 -19.90
C ASP A 132 4.48 -6.09 -20.50
N LEU A 133 4.67 -5.77 -21.77
CA LEU A 133 3.94 -4.69 -22.44
C LEU A 133 2.42 -4.92 -22.44
N ASP A 134 1.99 -6.14 -22.70
CA ASP A 134 0.56 -6.45 -22.80
C ASP A 134 -0.08 -6.51 -21.42
N GLY A 135 0.63 -7.06 -20.43
CA GLY A 135 0.18 -7.09 -19.03
C GLY A 135 0.05 -5.69 -18.41
N LEU A 136 1.01 -4.78 -18.66
CA LEU A 136 0.92 -3.40 -18.19
C LEU A 136 -0.19 -2.61 -18.88
N ARG A 137 -0.41 -2.87 -20.16
CA ARG A 137 -1.53 -2.27 -20.91
C ARG A 137 -2.87 -2.72 -20.33
N GLU A 138 -3.02 -4.02 -20.07
CA GLU A 138 -4.20 -4.59 -19.45
C GLU A 138 -4.39 -4.03 -18.02
N LEU A 139 -3.34 -3.96 -17.22
CA LEU A 139 -3.37 -3.39 -15.87
C LEU A 139 -3.90 -1.95 -15.89
N ALA A 140 -3.48 -1.14 -16.84
CA ALA A 140 -3.89 0.26 -16.95
C ALA A 140 -5.41 0.46 -17.23
N GLU A 141 -6.12 -0.58 -17.66
CA GLU A 141 -7.57 -0.53 -17.85
C GLU A 141 -8.32 -0.44 -16.51
N PHE A 142 -7.78 -1.05 -15.46
CA PHE A 142 -8.46 -1.14 -14.16
C PHE A 142 -7.68 -0.55 -12.97
N ALA A 143 -6.37 -0.39 -13.04
CA ALA A 143 -5.54 0.23 -12.01
C ALA A 143 -4.91 1.56 -12.49
N GLN A 144 -4.56 2.42 -11.55
CA GLN A 144 -3.93 3.71 -11.83
C GLN A 144 -2.42 3.68 -11.57
N GLY A 145 -1.96 2.71 -10.79
CA GLY A 145 -0.55 2.64 -10.43
C GLY A 145 0.00 1.24 -10.35
N LEU A 146 1.32 1.17 -10.47
CA LEU A 146 2.15 0.00 -10.25
C LEU A 146 3.10 0.28 -9.08
N GLY A 147 3.15 -0.62 -8.11
CA GLY A 147 4.03 -0.55 -6.94
C GLY A 147 5.06 -1.68 -6.97
N PRO A 148 6.20 -1.51 -7.65
CA PRO A 148 7.30 -2.47 -7.65
C PRO A 148 8.25 -2.23 -6.47
N GLY A 149 9.10 -3.22 -6.15
CA GLY A 149 10.31 -2.96 -5.40
C GLY A 149 11.17 -1.89 -6.11
N PHE A 150 11.76 -0.97 -5.35
CA PHE A 150 12.48 0.14 -6.00
C PHE A 150 13.65 -0.36 -6.86
N GLU A 151 14.25 -1.49 -6.50
CA GLU A 151 15.32 -2.17 -7.24
C GLU A 151 14.88 -2.59 -8.65
N GLN A 152 13.60 -2.85 -8.88
CA GLN A 152 13.06 -3.19 -10.20
C GLN A 152 12.99 -1.97 -11.14
N LEU A 153 13.09 -0.76 -10.60
CA LEU A 153 13.01 0.48 -11.37
C LEU A 153 14.37 1.04 -11.77
N VAL A 154 15.46 0.48 -11.25
CA VAL A 154 16.81 0.97 -11.49
C VAL A 154 17.77 -0.18 -11.81
N ASP A 155 18.63 0.06 -12.81
CA ASP A 155 19.76 -0.80 -13.12
C ASP A 155 21.05 -0.13 -12.65
N THR A 156 21.87 -0.85 -11.90
CA THR A 156 23.18 -0.37 -11.49
C THR A 156 24.26 -1.02 -12.37
N GLY A 157 24.92 -0.20 -13.18
CA GLY A 157 26.03 -0.64 -14.03
C GLY A 157 27.25 -1.06 -13.20
N VAL A 158 28.17 -1.77 -13.84
CA VAL A 158 29.44 -2.21 -13.23
C VAL A 158 30.34 -1.04 -12.78
N ASP A 159 30.12 0.14 -13.32
CA ASP A 159 30.77 1.41 -12.99
C ASP A 159 30.06 2.17 -11.84
N GLY A 160 29.00 1.57 -11.28
CA GLY A 160 28.16 2.22 -10.24
C GLY A 160 27.18 3.26 -10.80
N ALA A 161 27.11 3.45 -12.12
CA ALA A 161 26.12 4.35 -12.72
C ALA A 161 24.70 3.75 -12.57
N VAL A 162 23.78 4.55 -12.06
CA VAL A 162 22.37 4.17 -11.91
C VAL A 162 21.60 4.65 -13.14
N LYS A 163 20.83 3.77 -13.74
CA LYS A 163 19.93 4.04 -14.88
C LYS A 163 18.53 3.55 -14.55
N LEU A 164 17.54 4.18 -15.15
CA LEU A 164 16.16 3.71 -15.05
C LEU A 164 16.02 2.40 -15.83
N SER A 165 15.34 1.43 -15.24
CA SER A 165 15.07 0.14 -15.88
C SER A 165 14.06 0.27 -17.02
N PRO A 166 13.98 -0.71 -17.94
CA PRO A 166 12.92 -0.74 -18.95
C PRO A 166 11.51 -0.72 -18.36
N LEU A 167 11.30 -1.36 -17.19
CA LEU A 167 10.01 -1.38 -16.52
C LEU A 167 9.54 0.03 -16.16
N PHE A 168 10.45 0.90 -15.72
CA PHE A 168 10.11 2.30 -15.42
C PHE A 168 9.46 2.99 -16.62
N GLN A 169 10.13 2.90 -17.79
CA GLN A 169 9.62 3.56 -18.99
C GLN A 169 8.32 2.92 -19.49
N LEU A 170 8.27 1.59 -19.48
CA LEU A 170 7.12 0.83 -19.95
C LEU A 170 5.85 1.13 -19.14
N ALA A 171 5.94 1.20 -17.81
CA ALA A 171 4.82 1.55 -16.96
C ALA A 171 4.34 2.99 -17.22
N ARG A 172 5.29 3.94 -17.36
CA ARG A 172 4.98 5.34 -17.65
C ARG A 172 4.31 5.52 -19.03
N ASP A 173 4.77 4.82 -20.04
CA ASP A 173 4.22 4.88 -21.41
C ASP A 173 2.78 4.33 -21.46
N ASN A 174 2.42 3.44 -20.54
CA ASN A 174 1.05 2.95 -20.37
C ASN A 174 0.22 3.79 -19.37
N GLY A 175 0.72 4.94 -18.92
CA GLY A 175 -0.02 5.87 -18.07
C GLY A 175 -0.15 5.45 -16.60
N LEU A 176 0.64 4.47 -16.15
CA LEU A 176 0.65 4.04 -14.76
C LEU A 176 1.51 4.99 -13.90
N GLU A 177 0.98 5.37 -12.75
CA GLU A 177 1.75 6.01 -11.68
C GLU A 177 2.67 4.97 -11.03
N LEU A 178 3.91 5.37 -10.68
CA LEU A 178 4.85 4.45 -10.04
C LEU A 178 4.92 4.73 -8.54
N HIS A 179 4.63 3.72 -7.75
CA HIS A 179 4.59 3.74 -6.28
C HIS A 179 5.60 2.77 -5.69
N PRO A 180 6.91 2.99 -5.87
CA PRO A 180 7.94 2.03 -5.44
C PRO A 180 8.02 1.91 -3.93
N TYR A 181 8.36 0.72 -3.46
CA TYR A 181 8.60 0.38 -2.06
C TYR A 181 9.92 -0.42 -1.92
N THR A 182 10.60 -0.45 -0.79
CA THR A 182 10.41 0.25 0.46
C THR A 182 11.56 1.21 0.69
N PHE A 183 11.27 2.48 0.85
CA PHE A 183 12.28 3.47 1.22
C PHE A 183 12.37 3.57 2.73
N ARG A 184 13.60 3.46 3.27
CA ARG A 184 13.89 3.62 4.69
C ARG A 184 15.06 4.57 4.87
N ARG A 185 15.02 5.40 5.91
CA ARG A 185 16.10 6.36 6.23
C ARG A 185 17.50 5.72 6.28
N ARG A 186 17.59 4.42 6.60
CA ARG A 186 18.87 3.68 6.70
C ARG A 186 19.33 3.05 5.38
N ASN A 187 18.52 3.14 4.33
CA ASN A 187 18.82 2.61 2.99
C ASN A 187 19.19 3.74 2.01
N LEU A 188 19.32 4.98 2.50
CA LEU A 188 19.71 6.16 1.72
C LEU A 188 21.14 6.56 2.04
#